data_de6d8085c8a3eafad9c196465b3d7a63
#
_entry.id   de6d8085c8a3eafad9c196465b3d7a63
#
_cell.length_a   1.000
_cell.length_b   1.000
_cell.length_c   1.000
_cell.angle_alpha   90.00
_cell.angle_beta   90.00
_cell.angle_gamma   90.00
#
_symmetry.space_group_name_H-M   'P 1'
#
loop_
_entity.id
_entity.type
_entity.pdbx_description
1 polymer ?
#
loop_
_entity_poly.entity_id
_entity_poly.type
_entity_poly.pdbx_seq_one_letter_code
_entity_poly.pdbx_strand_id
1 'polypeptide(L)'
;MDKKKHSSLLKWLKGHNQLAKSWMMVTVAMAFISGLFLLAQAALLANILNQLIIEQTPKSELISSFVGLALVVCLRAAISWARELTGYRAGEIIRLHIRKLILDKLHSLGPATIQGKPAGSWASLVLEQVEEMQDFFSRYMPQMSIAVLLPLIILVAVFPINWAAGLVFLLTAPLVPLFMALVGMGAADANRRNFKAMQRLSGHFYDRLRGLATIRLFDHADKETEQLYAASDDFRRRTMEVLRMAFLSSAVLEFFTAISIAITAVYFGFSFIGELDFGHYGVTISLFTAVFVLVLAPEFYQPLRDLGTFYHAKQQAIGAAESIVNFLDAEPEVNHQESKQPI
;
A
#
# COMPACT_ATOMS: atom_id res chain seq x y z
N MET A 1 -8.63 -0.81 -19.38
CA MET A 1 -9.63 -1.69 -18.72
C MET A 1 -10.92 -0.92 -18.55
N ASP A 2 -12.05 -1.48 -18.93
CA ASP A 2 -13.36 -0.81 -18.82
C ASP A 2 -13.68 -0.58 -17.33
N LYS A 3 -14.16 0.60 -16.95
CA LYS A 3 -14.50 0.96 -15.56
C LYS A 3 -15.48 -0.04 -14.93
N LYS A 4 -16.39 -0.61 -15.73
CA LYS A 4 -17.33 -1.66 -15.27
C LYS A 4 -16.61 -2.95 -14.89
N LYS A 5 -15.66 -3.41 -15.71
CA LYS A 5 -14.86 -4.62 -15.44
C LYS A 5 -13.98 -4.45 -14.20
N HIS A 6 -13.35 -3.29 -14.05
CA HIS A 6 -12.56 -2.98 -12.83
C HIS A 6 -13.43 -3.02 -11.56
N SER A 7 -14.65 -2.48 -11.62
CA SER A 7 -15.58 -2.50 -10.47
C SER A 7 -16.06 -3.92 -10.14
N SER A 8 -16.31 -4.78 -11.13
CA SER A 8 -16.72 -6.18 -10.91
C SER A 8 -15.62 -7.01 -10.26
N LEU A 9 -14.36 -6.85 -10.71
CA LEU A 9 -13.20 -7.54 -10.11
C LEU A 9 -12.96 -7.11 -8.66
N LEU A 10 -13.10 -5.82 -8.36
CA LEU A 10 -13.02 -5.34 -6.98
C LEU A 10 -14.15 -5.89 -6.11
N LYS A 11 -15.37 -6.03 -6.64
CA LYS A 11 -16.48 -6.68 -5.90
C LYS A 11 -16.18 -8.15 -5.64
N TRP A 12 -15.63 -8.86 -6.63
CA TRP A 12 -15.22 -10.25 -6.48
C TRP A 12 -14.16 -10.41 -5.39
N LEU A 13 -13.08 -9.61 -5.42
CA LEU A 13 -12.06 -9.59 -4.38
C LEU A 13 -12.66 -9.32 -3.00
N LYS A 14 -13.49 -8.27 -2.87
CA LYS A 14 -14.14 -7.92 -1.61
C LYS A 14 -15.10 -8.99 -1.11
N GLY A 15 -15.73 -9.75 -1.99
CA GLY A 15 -16.61 -10.87 -1.64
C GLY A 15 -15.88 -11.96 -0.84
N HIS A 16 -14.63 -12.25 -1.19
CA HIS A 16 -13.81 -13.22 -0.48
C HIS A 16 -13.34 -12.75 0.91
N ASN A 17 -13.47 -11.46 1.20
CA ASN A 17 -13.11 -10.88 2.49
C ASN A 17 -13.91 -11.45 3.66
N GLN A 18 -15.12 -11.94 3.40
CA GLN A 18 -15.98 -12.53 4.42
C GLN A 18 -15.37 -13.78 5.05
N LEU A 19 -14.54 -14.52 4.31
CA LEU A 19 -13.87 -15.73 4.79
C LEU A 19 -12.85 -15.46 5.91
N ALA A 20 -12.22 -14.29 5.89
CA ALA A 20 -11.22 -13.89 6.87
C ALA A 20 -11.65 -12.69 7.72
N LYS A 21 -12.96 -12.37 7.76
CA LYS A 21 -13.51 -11.19 8.43
C LYS A 21 -13.10 -11.08 9.90
N SER A 22 -13.09 -12.20 10.64
CA SER A 22 -12.67 -12.22 12.05
C SER A 22 -11.20 -11.83 12.20
N TRP A 23 -10.30 -12.38 11.40
CA TRP A 23 -8.88 -12.03 11.42
C TRP A 23 -8.62 -10.59 11.03
N MET A 24 -9.33 -10.09 10.03
CA MET A 24 -9.26 -8.67 9.65
C MET A 24 -9.75 -7.73 10.75
N MET A 25 -10.86 -8.07 11.43
CA MET A 25 -11.32 -7.30 12.57
C MET A 25 -10.31 -7.29 13.72
N VAL A 26 -9.68 -8.44 14.00
CA VAL A 26 -8.62 -8.52 15.01
C VAL A 26 -7.42 -7.64 14.62
N THR A 27 -7.01 -7.66 13.35
CA THR A 27 -5.93 -6.80 12.84
C THR A 27 -6.25 -5.32 13.03
N VAL A 28 -7.48 -4.88 12.73
CA VAL A 28 -7.92 -3.49 12.92
C VAL A 28 -8.04 -3.15 14.41
N ALA A 29 -8.55 -4.07 15.25
CA ALA A 29 -8.62 -3.87 16.69
C ALA A 29 -7.22 -3.73 17.32
N MET A 30 -6.25 -4.54 16.88
CA MET A 30 -4.85 -4.41 17.33
C MET A 30 -4.24 -3.08 16.90
N ALA A 31 -4.57 -2.58 15.69
CA ALA A 31 -4.14 -1.25 15.26
C ALA A 31 -4.75 -0.15 16.13
N PHE A 32 -6.02 -0.28 16.53
CA PHE A 32 -6.67 0.65 17.46
C PHE A 32 -5.98 0.66 18.82
N ILE A 33 -5.70 -0.51 19.38
CA ILE A 33 -4.98 -0.65 20.66
C ILE A 33 -3.56 -0.06 20.53
N SER A 34 -2.85 -0.34 19.43
CA SER A 34 -1.54 0.26 19.15
C SER A 34 -1.61 1.79 19.08
N GLY A 35 -2.70 2.35 18.54
CA GLY A 35 -2.97 3.79 18.53
C GLY A 35 -3.14 4.37 19.93
N LEU A 36 -3.81 3.67 20.84
CA LEU A 36 -3.94 4.10 22.24
C LEU A 36 -2.58 4.06 22.96
N PHE A 37 -1.76 3.04 22.72
CA PHE A 37 -0.39 2.98 23.25
C PHE A 37 0.51 4.07 22.64
N LEU A 38 0.27 4.47 21.39
CA LEU A 38 0.94 5.63 20.78
C LEU A 38 0.63 6.92 21.54
N LEU A 39 -0.63 7.17 21.87
CA LEU A 39 -1.02 8.33 22.68
C LEU A 39 -0.36 8.30 24.06
N ALA A 40 -0.36 7.14 24.73
CA ALA A 40 0.30 6.95 26.00
C ALA A 40 1.82 7.19 25.90
N GLN A 41 2.47 6.69 24.84
CA GLN A 41 3.88 6.92 24.57
C GLN A 41 4.19 8.40 24.39
N ALA A 42 3.41 9.10 23.58
CA ALA A 42 3.57 10.55 23.35
C ALA A 42 3.35 11.35 24.63
N ALA A 43 2.34 11.00 25.44
CA ALA A 43 2.06 11.64 26.71
C ALA A 43 3.18 11.42 27.73
N LEU A 44 3.68 10.19 27.87
CA LEU A 44 4.80 9.90 28.76
C LEU A 44 6.08 10.64 28.35
N LEU A 45 6.38 10.68 27.05
CA LEU A 45 7.55 11.41 26.55
C LEU A 45 7.41 12.90 26.78
N ALA A 46 6.25 13.48 26.49
CA ALA A 46 5.96 14.90 26.74
C ALA A 46 6.04 15.25 28.25
N ASN A 47 5.53 14.37 29.10
CA ASN A 47 5.59 14.55 30.55
C ASN A 47 7.03 14.49 31.08
N ILE A 48 7.83 13.53 30.64
CA ILE A 48 9.24 13.42 31.00
C ILE A 48 10.01 14.69 30.62
N LEU A 49 9.79 15.19 29.40
CA LEU A 49 10.44 16.42 28.94
C LEU A 49 9.98 17.66 29.70
N ASN A 50 8.68 17.76 30.01
CA ASN A 50 8.15 18.86 30.81
C ASN A 50 8.74 18.87 32.23
N GLN A 51 8.75 17.74 32.91
CA GLN A 51 9.32 17.61 34.25
C GLN A 51 10.83 17.86 34.29
N LEU A 52 11.55 17.38 33.26
CA LEU A 52 13.00 17.56 33.20
C LEU A 52 13.43 19.00 32.89
N ILE A 53 12.72 19.68 31.98
CA ILE A 53 13.12 21.00 31.45
C ILE A 53 12.48 22.12 32.24
N ILE A 54 11.18 22.06 32.54
CA ILE A 54 10.44 23.13 33.18
C ILE A 54 10.47 22.97 34.71
N GLU A 55 10.17 21.79 35.22
CA GLU A 55 10.08 21.54 36.66
C GLU A 55 11.44 21.22 37.29
N GLN A 56 12.47 20.95 36.46
CA GLN A 56 13.84 20.60 36.88
C GLN A 56 13.90 19.43 37.89
N THR A 57 12.95 18.49 37.76
CA THR A 57 12.85 17.33 38.64
C THR A 57 14.11 16.45 38.55
N PRO A 58 14.65 15.94 39.67
CA PRO A 58 15.82 15.06 39.68
C PRO A 58 15.56 13.80 38.86
N LYS A 59 16.55 13.39 38.06
CA LYS A 59 16.44 12.20 37.17
C LYS A 59 16.09 10.92 37.93
N SER A 60 16.44 10.81 39.22
CA SER A 60 16.10 9.68 40.07
C SER A 60 14.56 9.51 40.27
N GLU A 61 13.82 10.58 40.28
CA GLU A 61 12.35 10.53 40.45
C GLU A 61 11.66 10.17 39.14
N LEU A 62 12.29 10.41 37.99
CA LEU A 62 11.77 10.10 36.68
C LEU A 62 11.97 8.65 36.23
N ILE A 63 12.68 7.82 37.03
CA ILE A 63 12.98 6.42 36.66
C ILE A 63 11.67 5.65 36.36
N SER A 64 10.63 5.85 37.17
CA SER A 64 9.32 5.21 36.96
C SER A 64 8.70 5.59 35.60
N SER A 65 8.79 6.86 35.19
CA SER A 65 8.30 7.36 33.91
C SER A 65 9.10 6.79 32.72
N PHE A 66 10.43 6.65 32.87
CA PHE A 66 11.27 6.00 31.85
C PHE A 66 10.97 4.51 31.73
N VAL A 67 10.77 3.81 32.83
CA VAL A 67 10.36 2.40 32.83
C VAL A 67 8.98 2.25 32.20
N GLY A 68 8.04 3.13 32.53
CA GLY A 68 6.72 3.17 31.92
C GLY A 68 6.79 3.38 30.40
N LEU A 69 7.62 4.33 29.94
CA LEU A 69 7.84 4.59 28.52
C LEU A 69 8.44 3.35 27.82
N ALA A 70 9.46 2.72 28.39
CA ALA A 70 10.07 1.53 27.84
C ALA A 70 9.04 0.37 27.74
N LEU A 71 8.22 0.18 28.74
CA LEU A 71 7.16 -0.83 28.76
C LEU A 71 6.12 -0.56 27.67
N VAL A 72 5.66 0.68 27.52
CA VAL A 72 4.70 1.05 26.45
C VAL A 72 5.28 0.82 25.07
N VAL A 73 6.55 1.16 24.84
CA VAL A 73 7.24 0.91 23.56
C VAL A 73 7.33 -0.59 23.27
N CYS A 74 7.71 -1.40 24.26
CA CYS A 74 7.76 -2.87 24.11
C CYS A 74 6.38 -3.47 23.82
N LEU A 75 5.33 -3.02 24.52
CA LEU A 75 3.97 -3.47 24.28
C LEU A 75 3.49 -3.08 22.89
N ARG A 76 3.77 -1.84 22.46
CA ARG A 76 3.42 -1.36 21.10
C ARG A 76 4.13 -2.21 20.03
N ALA A 77 5.41 -2.54 20.22
CA ALA A 77 6.15 -3.40 19.32
C ALA A 77 5.56 -4.82 19.24
N ALA A 78 5.22 -5.40 20.40
CA ALA A 78 4.57 -6.72 20.46
C ALA A 78 3.19 -6.73 19.75
N ILE A 79 2.38 -5.69 19.97
CA ILE A 79 1.06 -5.54 19.31
C ILE A 79 1.25 -5.35 17.79
N SER A 80 2.24 -4.58 17.36
CA SER A 80 2.53 -4.38 15.94
C SER A 80 2.95 -5.68 15.27
N TRP A 81 3.79 -6.48 15.93
CA TRP A 81 4.16 -7.82 15.47
C TRP A 81 2.94 -8.76 15.38
N ALA A 82 2.11 -8.80 16.41
CA ALA A 82 0.89 -9.62 16.41
C ALA A 82 -0.11 -9.17 15.33
N ARG A 83 -0.21 -7.87 15.06
CA ARG A 83 -1.02 -7.31 13.96
C ARG A 83 -0.55 -7.79 12.59
N GLU A 84 0.75 -7.79 12.33
CA GLU A 84 1.30 -8.29 11.07
C GLU A 84 1.00 -9.78 10.89
N LEU A 85 1.13 -10.57 11.94
CA LEU A 85 0.83 -12.01 11.94
C LEU A 85 -0.66 -12.28 11.67
N THR A 86 -1.57 -11.52 12.29
CA THR A 86 -3.02 -11.66 12.07
C THR A 86 -3.43 -11.23 10.66
N GLY A 87 -2.83 -10.17 10.13
CA GLY A 87 -3.01 -9.73 8.75
C GLY A 87 -2.54 -10.78 7.75
N TYR A 88 -1.36 -11.38 7.98
CA TYR A 88 -0.85 -12.47 7.16
C TYR A 88 -1.79 -13.69 7.16
N ARG A 89 -2.29 -14.09 8.33
CA ARG A 89 -3.26 -15.19 8.46
C ARG A 89 -4.55 -14.93 7.69
N ALA A 90 -5.05 -13.69 7.71
CA ALA A 90 -6.22 -13.31 6.92
C ALA A 90 -5.98 -13.53 5.42
N GLY A 91 -4.83 -13.09 4.89
CA GLY A 91 -4.43 -13.30 3.50
C GLY A 91 -4.24 -14.78 3.15
N GLU A 92 -3.62 -15.55 4.04
CA GLU A 92 -3.39 -17.00 3.87
C GLU A 92 -4.71 -17.78 3.67
N ILE A 93 -5.71 -17.52 4.53
CA ILE A 93 -7.02 -18.20 4.45
C ILE A 93 -7.68 -17.94 3.09
N ILE A 94 -7.65 -16.70 2.62
CA ILE A 94 -8.27 -16.33 1.35
C ILE A 94 -7.52 -16.95 0.17
N ARG A 95 -6.18 -16.91 0.18
CA ARG A 95 -5.36 -17.52 -0.87
C ARG A 95 -5.58 -19.03 -0.97
N LEU A 96 -5.60 -19.72 0.17
CA LEU A 96 -5.88 -21.18 0.19
C LEU A 96 -7.26 -21.50 -0.39
N HIS A 97 -8.27 -20.67 -0.08
CA HIS A 97 -9.60 -20.83 -0.64
C HIS A 97 -9.61 -20.61 -2.16
N ILE A 98 -9.01 -19.52 -2.65
CA ILE A 98 -8.94 -19.22 -4.09
C ILE A 98 -8.16 -20.32 -4.82
N ARG A 99 -7.03 -20.79 -4.26
CA ARG A 99 -6.24 -21.89 -4.82
C ARG A 99 -7.09 -23.17 -4.94
N LYS A 100 -7.89 -23.46 -3.91
CA LYS A 100 -8.82 -24.59 -3.96
C LYS A 100 -9.85 -24.43 -5.08
N LEU A 101 -10.47 -23.26 -5.23
CA LEU A 101 -11.42 -22.99 -6.34
C LEU A 101 -10.80 -23.23 -7.72
N ILE A 102 -9.54 -22.79 -7.91
CA ILE A 102 -8.82 -23.00 -9.17
C ILE A 102 -8.56 -24.50 -9.41
N LEU A 103 -8.12 -25.24 -8.38
CA LEU A 103 -7.84 -26.66 -8.50
C LEU A 103 -9.12 -27.47 -8.73
N ASP A 104 -10.21 -27.15 -8.05
CA ASP A 104 -11.52 -27.79 -8.25
C ASP A 104 -12.03 -27.55 -9.69
N LYS A 105 -11.84 -26.33 -10.21
CA LYS A 105 -12.18 -26.00 -11.60
C LYS A 105 -11.30 -26.77 -12.60
N LEU A 106 -9.98 -26.82 -12.37
CA LEU A 106 -9.07 -27.62 -13.20
C LEU A 106 -9.48 -29.09 -13.24
N HIS A 107 -9.85 -29.64 -12.09
CA HIS A 107 -10.33 -31.02 -12.01
C HIS A 107 -11.63 -31.21 -12.81
N SER A 108 -12.56 -30.27 -12.76
CA SER A 108 -13.84 -30.31 -13.48
C SER A 108 -13.69 -30.20 -15.00
N LEU A 109 -12.68 -29.45 -15.47
CA LEU A 109 -12.42 -29.27 -16.91
C LEU A 109 -11.80 -30.51 -17.59
N GLY A 110 -11.18 -31.37 -16.80
CA GLY A 110 -10.59 -32.64 -17.29
C GLY A 110 -9.30 -32.49 -18.09
N PRO A 111 -8.63 -33.61 -18.41
CA PRO A 111 -7.29 -33.62 -19.01
C PRO A 111 -7.23 -33.02 -20.43
N ALA A 112 -8.30 -33.10 -21.19
CA ALA A 112 -8.33 -32.57 -22.56
C ALA A 112 -8.13 -31.05 -22.62
N THR A 113 -8.78 -30.31 -21.73
CA THR A 113 -8.65 -28.84 -21.63
C THR A 113 -7.26 -28.44 -21.09
N ILE A 114 -6.69 -29.23 -20.20
CA ILE A 114 -5.36 -28.98 -19.61
C ILE A 114 -4.27 -29.13 -20.68
N GLN A 115 -4.38 -30.10 -21.59
CA GLN A 115 -3.40 -30.33 -22.67
C GLN A 115 -3.37 -29.23 -23.72
N GLY A 116 -4.41 -28.39 -23.82
CA GLY A 116 -4.50 -27.27 -24.76
C GLY A 116 -3.62 -26.06 -24.40
N LYS A 117 -3.05 -26.00 -23.19
CA LYS A 117 -2.18 -24.90 -22.73
C LYS A 117 -0.86 -25.42 -22.14
N PRO A 118 0.24 -24.65 -22.26
CA PRO A 118 1.50 -25.05 -21.64
C PRO A 118 1.37 -25.24 -20.12
N ALA A 119 2.00 -26.26 -19.56
CA ALA A 119 1.96 -26.56 -18.12
C ALA A 119 2.42 -25.37 -17.26
N GLY A 120 3.37 -24.58 -17.74
CA GLY A 120 3.86 -23.36 -17.08
C GLY A 120 2.77 -22.30 -16.88
N SER A 121 1.79 -22.19 -17.79
CA SER A 121 0.69 -21.23 -17.63
C SER A 121 -0.27 -21.62 -16.49
N TRP A 122 -0.48 -22.89 -16.26
CA TRP A 122 -1.27 -23.41 -15.14
C TRP A 122 -0.53 -23.24 -13.81
N ALA A 123 0.78 -23.52 -13.80
CA ALA A 123 1.62 -23.29 -12.63
C ALA A 123 1.64 -21.81 -12.23
N SER A 124 1.77 -20.89 -13.18
CA SER A 124 1.71 -19.46 -12.91
C SER A 124 0.36 -19.04 -12.35
N LEU A 125 -0.76 -19.55 -12.87
CA LEU A 125 -2.09 -19.23 -12.36
C LEU A 125 -2.28 -19.67 -10.90
N VAL A 126 -1.88 -20.89 -10.55
CA VAL A 126 -2.09 -21.52 -9.23
C VAL A 126 -1.11 -20.99 -8.18
N LEU A 127 0.14 -20.71 -8.59
CA LEU A 127 1.22 -20.34 -7.66
C LEU A 127 1.41 -18.83 -7.63
N GLU A 128 1.75 -18.22 -8.76
CA GLU A 128 2.17 -16.80 -8.80
C GLU A 128 0.99 -15.85 -8.64
N GLN A 129 -0.06 -16.00 -9.46
CA GLN A 129 -1.19 -15.06 -9.45
C GLN A 129 -2.00 -15.10 -8.16
N VAL A 130 -2.13 -16.27 -7.52
CA VAL A 130 -2.76 -16.36 -6.19
C VAL A 130 -1.90 -15.67 -5.14
N GLU A 131 -0.56 -15.77 -5.25
CA GLU A 131 0.38 -15.12 -4.32
C GLU A 131 0.34 -13.58 -4.45
N GLU A 132 0.17 -13.05 -5.65
CA GLU A 132 0.02 -11.61 -5.88
C GLU A 132 -1.18 -10.97 -5.15
N MET A 133 -2.15 -11.77 -4.69
CA MET A 133 -3.28 -11.29 -3.91
C MET A 133 -2.97 -11.15 -2.41
N GLN A 134 -1.85 -11.70 -1.92
CA GLN A 134 -1.50 -11.73 -0.50
C GLN A 134 -1.54 -10.33 0.12
N ASP A 135 -0.80 -9.39 -0.44
CA ASP A 135 -0.64 -8.05 0.13
C ASP A 135 -1.92 -7.22 0.04
N PHE A 136 -2.81 -7.53 -0.89
CA PHE A 136 -4.13 -6.91 -0.94
C PHE A 136 -4.96 -7.26 0.30
N PHE A 137 -5.01 -8.52 0.69
CA PHE A 137 -5.82 -8.97 1.82
C PHE A 137 -5.12 -8.76 3.17
N SER A 138 -3.79 -8.98 3.24
CA SER A 138 -3.04 -8.89 4.49
C SER A 138 -2.71 -7.46 4.91
N ARG A 139 -2.47 -6.56 3.93
CA ARG A 139 -1.98 -5.19 4.19
C ARG A 139 -2.95 -4.12 3.71
N TYR A 140 -3.30 -4.11 2.40
CA TYR A 140 -4.12 -3.03 1.84
C TYR A 140 -5.51 -2.93 2.47
N MET A 141 -6.22 -4.05 2.62
CA MET A 141 -7.59 -4.05 3.17
C MET A 141 -7.65 -3.57 4.62
N PRO A 142 -6.83 -4.08 5.56
CA PRO A 142 -6.78 -3.53 6.92
C PRO A 142 -6.34 -2.06 6.94
N GLN A 143 -5.36 -1.69 6.11
CA GLN A 143 -4.83 -0.32 6.06
C GLN A 143 -5.87 0.71 5.67
N MET A 144 -6.87 0.38 4.85
CA MET A 144 -7.98 1.28 4.55
C MET A 144 -8.74 1.72 5.82
N SER A 145 -8.94 0.79 6.76
CA SER A 145 -9.60 1.10 8.03
C SER A 145 -8.67 1.85 8.98
N ILE A 146 -7.39 1.45 9.03
CA ILE A 146 -6.37 2.05 9.89
C ILE A 146 -6.09 3.51 9.48
N ALA A 147 -6.09 3.79 8.17
CA ALA A 147 -5.86 5.14 7.63
C ALA A 147 -6.97 6.15 7.99
N VAL A 148 -8.12 5.67 8.43
CA VAL A 148 -9.18 6.52 8.97
C VAL A 148 -9.17 6.52 10.50
N LEU A 149 -9.01 5.32 11.09
CA LEU A 149 -9.16 5.13 12.53
C LEU A 149 -8.04 5.80 13.33
N LEU A 150 -6.77 5.65 12.92
CA LEU A 150 -5.64 6.18 13.68
C LEU A 150 -5.58 7.72 13.66
N PRO A 151 -5.73 8.40 12.49
CA PRO A 151 -5.89 9.86 12.49
C PRO A 151 -7.07 10.35 13.32
N LEU A 152 -8.20 9.64 13.31
CA LEU A 152 -9.36 10.00 14.11
C LEU A 152 -9.05 9.94 15.61
N ILE A 153 -8.37 8.88 16.08
CA ILE A 153 -7.94 8.75 17.49
C ILE A 153 -7.04 9.92 17.88
N ILE A 154 -6.08 10.28 17.04
CA ILE A 154 -5.15 11.39 17.28
C ILE A 154 -5.93 12.72 17.31
N LEU A 155 -6.86 12.95 16.37
CA LEU A 155 -7.70 14.16 16.39
C LEU A 155 -8.54 14.27 17.67
N VAL A 156 -9.17 13.16 18.09
CA VAL A 156 -9.94 13.13 19.35
C VAL A 156 -9.07 13.45 20.56
N ALA A 157 -7.79 13.09 20.54
CA ALA A 157 -6.85 13.43 21.62
C ALA A 157 -6.35 14.88 21.54
N VAL A 158 -6.10 15.39 20.32
CA VAL A 158 -5.49 16.73 20.12
C VAL A 158 -6.52 17.85 20.21
N PHE A 159 -7.72 17.68 19.64
CA PHE A 159 -8.76 18.74 19.62
C PHE A 159 -9.13 19.31 21.00
N PRO A 160 -9.34 18.49 22.05
CA PRO A 160 -9.66 19.00 23.39
C PRO A 160 -8.51 19.77 24.03
N ILE A 161 -7.28 19.52 23.60
CA ILE A 161 -6.07 20.17 24.14
C ILE A 161 -5.81 21.49 23.39
N ASN A 162 -5.85 21.42 22.04
CA ASN A 162 -5.60 22.59 21.19
C ASN A 162 -6.37 22.44 19.87
N TRP A 163 -7.40 23.29 19.69
CA TRP A 163 -8.23 23.21 18.48
C TRP A 163 -7.51 23.71 17.22
N ALA A 164 -6.55 24.65 17.35
CA ALA A 164 -5.81 25.16 16.19
C ALA A 164 -4.90 24.05 15.60
N ALA A 165 -4.18 23.32 16.44
CA ALA A 165 -3.38 22.18 15.99
C ALA A 165 -4.26 21.06 15.39
N GLY A 166 -5.41 20.77 16.03
CA GLY A 166 -6.40 19.82 15.51
C GLY A 166 -6.92 20.23 14.13
N LEU A 167 -7.15 21.54 13.93
CA LEU A 167 -7.61 22.07 12.64
C LEU A 167 -6.53 21.99 11.56
N VAL A 168 -5.26 22.24 11.89
CA VAL A 168 -4.13 22.03 10.97
C VAL A 168 -4.11 20.58 10.48
N PHE A 169 -4.22 19.61 11.39
CA PHE A 169 -4.25 18.17 11.02
C PHE A 169 -5.48 17.85 10.18
N LEU A 170 -6.66 18.32 10.56
CA LEU A 170 -7.91 18.07 9.85
C LEU A 170 -7.92 18.64 8.43
N LEU A 171 -7.38 19.83 8.22
CA LEU A 171 -7.33 20.46 6.89
C LEU A 171 -6.26 19.85 5.98
N THR A 172 -5.14 19.44 6.55
CA THR A 172 -4.03 18.87 5.76
C THR A 172 -4.21 17.38 5.47
N ALA A 173 -4.91 16.63 6.33
CA ALA A 173 -5.16 15.20 6.12
C ALA A 173 -5.81 14.85 4.77
N PRO A 174 -6.86 15.55 4.28
CA PRO A 174 -7.48 15.23 3.00
C PRO A 174 -6.59 15.55 1.79
N LEU A 175 -5.63 16.48 1.93
CA LEU A 175 -4.71 16.86 0.85
C LEU A 175 -3.83 15.67 0.45
N VAL A 176 -3.39 14.85 1.43
CA VAL A 176 -2.53 13.69 1.19
C VAL A 176 -3.19 12.70 0.22
N PRO A 177 -4.38 12.11 0.49
CA PRO A 177 -5.01 11.19 -0.43
C PRO A 177 -5.47 11.85 -1.74
N LEU A 178 -5.84 13.14 -1.72
CA LEU A 178 -6.21 13.88 -2.92
C LEU A 178 -5.03 13.97 -3.90
N PHE A 179 -3.87 14.43 -3.44
CA PHE A 179 -2.67 14.52 -4.28
C PHE A 179 -2.13 13.15 -4.67
N MET A 180 -2.23 12.15 -3.79
CA MET A 180 -1.91 10.76 -4.14
C MET A 180 -2.77 10.23 -5.29
N ALA A 181 -4.08 10.53 -5.30
CA ALA A 181 -4.95 10.12 -6.39
C ALA A 181 -4.56 10.81 -7.70
N LEU A 182 -4.23 12.11 -7.67
CA LEU A 182 -3.78 12.86 -8.86
C LEU A 182 -2.49 12.30 -9.44
N VAL A 183 -1.47 12.09 -8.61
CA VAL A 183 -0.17 11.55 -9.05
C VAL A 183 -0.31 10.08 -9.46
N GLY A 184 -1.13 9.31 -8.74
CA GLY A 184 -1.40 7.90 -9.03
C GLY A 184 -2.01 7.66 -10.41
N MET A 185 -2.88 8.56 -10.89
CA MET A 185 -3.42 8.49 -12.26
C MET A 185 -2.31 8.67 -13.31
N GLY A 186 -1.41 9.64 -13.10
CA GLY A 186 -0.26 9.85 -13.97
C GLY A 186 0.71 8.66 -13.98
N ALA A 187 0.95 8.05 -12.82
CA ALA A 187 1.80 6.88 -12.66
C ALA A 187 1.23 5.64 -13.39
N ALA A 188 -0.09 5.43 -13.36
CA ALA A 188 -0.74 4.33 -14.07
C ALA A 188 -0.57 4.45 -15.59
N ASP A 189 -0.70 5.65 -16.15
CA ASP A 189 -0.50 5.89 -17.57
C ASP A 189 0.96 5.75 -17.99
N ALA A 190 1.91 6.23 -17.17
CA ALA A 190 3.33 6.05 -17.40
C ALA A 190 3.71 4.56 -17.42
N ASN A 191 3.19 3.79 -16.46
CA ASN A 191 3.42 2.35 -16.38
C ASN A 191 2.88 1.58 -17.59
N ARG A 192 1.68 1.96 -18.06
CA ARG A 192 1.10 1.38 -19.29
C ARG A 192 1.96 1.65 -20.53
N ARG A 193 2.52 2.87 -20.67
CA ARG A 193 3.43 3.22 -21.77
C ARG A 193 4.74 2.45 -21.66
N ASN A 194 5.29 2.32 -20.47
CA ASN A 194 6.51 1.55 -20.21
C ASN A 194 6.32 0.07 -20.58
N PHE A 195 5.23 -0.56 -20.16
CA PHE A 195 4.93 -1.95 -20.50
C PHE A 195 4.84 -2.19 -22.02
N LYS A 196 4.19 -1.27 -22.75
CA LYS A 196 4.15 -1.35 -24.22
C LYS A 196 5.54 -1.22 -24.86
N ALA A 197 6.40 -0.34 -24.36
CA ALA A 197 7.76 -0.19 -24.83
C ALA A 197 8.60 -1.44 -24.55
N MET A 198 8.44 -2.06 -23.37
CA MET A 198 9.06 -3.32 -23.01
C MET A 198 8.64 -4.46 -23.95
N GLN A 199 7.34 -4.57 -24.24
CA GLN A 199 6.82 -5.59 -25.17
C GLN A 199 7.40 -5.41 -26.59
N ARG A 200 7.50 -4.17 -27.08
CA ARG A 200 8.11 -3.89 -28.39
C ARG A 200 9.59 -4.28 -28.40
N LEU A 201 10.35 -3.86 -27.38
CA LEU A 201 11.75 -4.20 -27.27
C LEU A 201 11.96 -5.72 -27.24
N SER A 202 11.20 -6.44 -26.42
CA SER A 202 11.26 -7.91 -26.33
C SER A 202 10.91 -8.58 -27.64
N GLY A 203 9.86 -8.13 -28.34
CA GLY A 203 9.47 -8.64 -29.64
C GLY A 203 10.58 -8.44 -30.69
N HIS A 204 11.10 -7.20 -30.81
CA HIS A 204 12.20 -6.89 -31.72
C HIS A 204 13.44 -7.74 -31.44
N PHE A 205 13.81 -7.87 -30.16
CA PHE A 205 14.98 -8.68 -29.76
C PHE A 205 14.80 -10.15 -30.13
N TYR A 206 13.64 -10.73 -29.85
CA TYR A 206 13.35 -12.13 -30.16
C TYR A 206 13.36 -12.41 -31.67
N ASP A 207 12.76 -11.51 -32.47
CA ASP A 207 12.74 -11.65 -33.93
C ASP A 207 14.13 -11.58 -34.54
N ARG A 208 15.01 -10.69 -34.01
CA ARG A 208 16.40 -10.58 -34.46
C ARG A 208 17.24 -11.80 -34.11
N LEU A 209 17.03 -12.36 -32.92
CA LEU A 209 17.68 -13.61 -32.53
C LEU A 209 17.32 -14.77 -33.48
N ARG A 210 16.04 -14.88 -33.85
CA ARG A 210 15.58 -15.92 -34.79
C ARG A 210 16.12 -15.69 -36.20
N GLY A 211 16.24 -14.42 -36.61
CA GLY A 211 16.73 -14.02 -37.93
C GLY A 211 18.24 -13.78 -38.02
N LEU A 212 19.04 -14.10 -37.01
CA LEU A 212 20.46 -13.72 -36.93
C LEU A 212 21.29 -14.20 -38.11
N ALA A 213 21.04 -15.41 -38.59
CA ALA A 213 21.72 -15.95 -39.79
C ALA A 213 21.42 -15.13 -41.04
N THR A 214 20.17 -14.72 -41.23
CA THR A 214 19.73 -13.88 -42.36
C THR A 214 20.32 -12.48 -42.27
N ILE A 215 20.34 -11.86 -41.07
CA ILE A 215 20.92 -10.54 -40.83
C ILE A 215 22.41 -10.52 -41.24
N ARG A 216 23.15 -11.57 -40.85
CA ARG A 216 24.57 -11.74 -41.23
C ARG A 216 24.74 -11.96 -42.71
N LEU A 217 23.89 -12.78 -43.34
CA LEU A 217 23.99 -13.10 -44.78
C LEU A 217 23.81 -11.86 -45.66
N PHE A 218 22.94 -10.93 -45.25
CA PHE A 218 22.65 -9.71 -46.00
C PHE A 218 23.41 -8.47 -45.50
N ASP A 219 24.38 -8.64 -44.60
CA ASP A 219 25.21 -7.56 -44.03
C ASP A 219 24.39 -6.38 -43.44
N HIS A 220 23.27 -6.71 -42.76
CA HIS A 220 22.37 -5.73 -42.21
C HIS A 220 22.54 -5.51 -40.69
N ALA A 221 23.63 -5.98 -40.09
CA ALA A 221 23.86 -5.98 -38.65
C ALA A 221 23.86 -4.56 -38.06
N ASP A 222 24.47 -3.60 -38.70
CA ASP A 222 24.56 -2.21 -38.20
C ASP A 222 23.18 -1.54 -38.14
N LYS A 223 22.37 -1.71 -39.20
CA LYS A 223 21.01 -1.15 -39.26
C LYS A 223 20.10 -1.76 -38.25
N GLU A 224 20.19 -3.07 -38.03
CA GLU A 224 19.38 -3.78 -37.02
C GLU A 224 19.83 -3.40 -35.60
N THR A 225 21.12 -3.15 -35.39
CA THR A 225 21.66 -2.65 -34.11
C THR A 225 21.13 -1.26 -33.80
N GLU A 226 21.08 -0.36 -34.80
CA GLU A 226 20.52 0.99 -34.60
C GLU A 226 19.03 0.95 -34.25
N GLN A 227 18.24 0.08 -34.90
CA GLN A 227 16.80 -0.10 -34.54
C GLN A 227 16.61 -0.66 -33.14
N LEU A 228 17.43 -1.63 -32.76
CA LEU A 228 17.38 -2.21 -31.41
C LEU A 228 17.77 -1.18 -30.34
N TYR A 229 18.80 -0.36 -30.65
CA TYR A 229 19.21 0.76 -29.79
C TYR A 229 18.08 1.78 -29.60
N ALA A 230 17.39 2.16 -30.69
CA ALA A 230 16.27 3.10 -30.64
C ALA A 230 15.11 2.53 -29.77
N ALA A 231 14.78 1.24 -29.92
CA ALA A 231 13.77 0.58 -29.11
C ALA A 231 14.19 0.50 -27.62
N SER A 232 15.45 0.23 -27.35
CA SER A 232 16.01 0.21 -25.99
C SER A 232 16.00 1.60 -25.35
N ASP A 233 16.30 2.65 -26.11
CA ASP A 233 16.27 4.03 -25.62
C ASP A 233 14.84 4.50 -25.35
N ASP A 234 13.85 4.13 -26.17
CA ASP A 234 12.44 4.39 -25.88
C ASP A 234 12.01 3.70 -24.57
N PHE A 235 12.38 2.43 -24.39
CA PHE A 235 12.09 1.72 -23.14
C PHE A 235 12.75 2.40 -21.93
N ARG A 236 14.03 2.80 -22.05
CA ARG A 236 14.75 3.56 -21.03
C ARG A 236 14.00 4.86 -20.66
N ARG A 237 13.58 5.64 -21.66
CA ARG A 237 12.82 6.90 -21.44
C ARG A 237 11.51 6.65 -20.71
N ARG A 238 10.77 5.59 -21.08
CA ARG A 238 9.50 5.23 -20.41
C ARG A 238 9.74 4.75 -18.98
N THR A 239 10.81 4.01 -18.75
CA THR A 239 11.20 3.59 -17.40
C THR A 239 11.52 4.81 -16.52
N MET A 240 12.24 5.80 -17.07
CA MET A 240 12.52 7.05 -16.35
C MET A 240 11.24 7.87 -16.07
N GLU A 241 10.25 7.84 -16.96
CA GLU A 241 8.92 8.43 -16.70
C GLU A 241 8.24 7.78 -15.48
N VAL A 242 8.23 6.44 -15.41
CA VAL A 242 7.68 5.70 -14.28
C VAL A 242 8.40 6.05 -12.97
N LEU A 243 9.74 6.06 -13.00
CA LEU A 243 10.55 6.43 -11.84
C LEU A 243 10.26 7.87 -11.37
N ARG A 244 10.16 8.83 -12.30
CA ARG A 244 9.80 10.22 -11.97
C ARG A 244 8.44 10.30 -11.28
N MET A 245 7.45 9.55 -11.74
CA MET A 245 6.13 9.51 -11.11
C MET A 245 6.18 8.87 -9.72
N ALA A 246 6.97 7.83 -9.52
CA ALA A 246 7.17 7.20 -8.22
C ALA A 246 7.83 8.16 -7.22
N PHE A 247 8.92 8.85 -7.63
CA PHE A 247 9.56 9.86 -6.80
C PHE A 247 8.65 11.07 -6.52
N LEU A 248 7.87 11.51 -7.51
CA LEU A 248 6.91 12.59 -7.34
C LEU A 248 5.84 12.22 -6.30
N SER A 249 5.32 10.99 -6.33
CA SER A 249 4.37 10.49 -5.33
C SER A 249 4.93 10.60 -3.92
N SER A 250 6.16 10.10 -3.72
CA SER A 250 6.83 10.14 -2.41
C SER A 250 7.13 11.57 -1.97
N ALA A 251 7.61 12.42 -2.90
CA ALA A 251 7.93 13.82 -2.62
C ALA A 251 6.69 14.62 -2.20
N VAL A 252 5.55 14.40 -2.87
CA VAL A 252 4.28 15.08 -2.52
C VAL A 252 3.80 14.67 -1.14
N LEU A 253 3.86 13.38 -0.80
CA LEU A 253 3.51 12.87 0.52
C LEU A 253 4.39 13.49 1.60
N GLU A 254 5.71 13.50 1.39
CA GLU A 254 6.67 14.05 2.35
C GLU A 254 6.50 15.56 2.52
N PHE A 255 6.25 16.28 1.42
CA PHE A 255 6.05 17.71 1.42
C PHE A 255 4.85 18.14 2.27
N PHE A 256 3.66 17.54 2.08
CA PHE A 256 2.48 17.87 2.88
C PHE A 256 2.64 17.50 4.35
N THR A 257 3.28 16.37 4.63
CA THR A 257 3.60 15.94 5.99
C THR A 257 4.56 16.92 6.65
N ALA A 258 5.65 17.29 5.97
CA ALA A 258 6.66 18.21 6.49
C ALA A 258 6.08 19.63 6.72
N ILE A 259 5.29 20.15 5.79
CA ILE A 259 4.61 21.45 5.95
C ILE A 259 3.67 21.42 7.17
N SER A 260 2.88 20.38 7.33
CA SER A 260 1.96 20.30 8.47
C SER A 260 2.71 20.25 9.81
N ILE A 261 3.78 19.47 9.88
CA ILE A 261 4.65 19.42 11.06
C ILE A 261 5.30 20.79 11.30
N ALA A 262 5.80 21.46 10.25
CA ALA A 262 6.42 22.76 10.35
C ALA A 262 5.44 23.83 10.83
N ILE A 263 4.22 23.89 10.27
CA ILE A 263 3.17 24.82 10.71
C ILE A 263 2.83 24.57 12.18
N THR A 264 2.69 23.33 12.59
CA THR A 264 2.39 22.95 13.98
C THR A 264 3.55 23.35 14.90
N ALA A 265 4.80 23.11 14.49
CA ALA A 265 5.99 23.49 15.28
C ALA A 265 6.12 25.01 15.43
N VAL A 266 5.94 25.74 14.34
CA VAL A 266 5.98 27.22 14.35
C VAL A 266 4.85 27.77 15.23
N TYR A 267 3.65 27.25 15.08
CA TYR A 267 2.51 27.64 15.91
C TYR A 267 2.81 27.44 17.41
N PHE A 268 3.26 26.27 17.83
CA PHE A 268 3.60 26.01 19.23
C PHE A 268 4.80 26.80 19.69
N GLY A 269 5.80 27.03 18.84
CA GLY A 269 6.94 27.86 19.15
C GLY A 269 6.55 29.30 19.48
N PHE A 270 5.75 29.94 18.61
CA PHE A 270 5.28 31.31 18.84
C PHE A 270 4.27 31.40 19.98
N SER A 271 3.42 30.40 20.15
CA SER A 271 2.49 30.35 21.30
C SER A 271 3.23 30.18 22.63
N PHE A 272 4.33 29.42 22.65
CA PHE A 272 5.12 29.20 23.86
C PHE A 272 5.86 30.48 24.34
N ILE A 273 6.30 31.32 23.42
CA ILE A 273 6.91 32.62 23.74
C ILE A 273 5.89 33.75 23.94
N GLY A 274 4.57 33.43 23.83
CA GLY A 274 3.49 34.39 24.11
C GLY A 274 3.11 35.32 22.96
N GLU A 275 3.66 35.12 21.74
CA GLU A 275 3.34 35.94 20.55
C GLU A 275 2.02 35.53 19.87
N LEU A 276 1.55 34.28 20.08
CA LEU A 276 0.28 33.80 19.59
C LEU A 276 -0.60 33.34 20.75
N ASP A 277 -1.75 33.97 20.92
CA ASP A 277 -2.71 33.69 21.99
C ASP A 277 -4.05 33.24 21.40
N PHE A 278 -4.04 32.12 20.66
CA PHE A 278 -5.24 31.48 20.12
C PHE A 278 -5.07 29.97 20.04
N GLY A 279 -6.17 29.24 19.88
CA GLY A 279 -6.14 27.81 19.65
C GLY A 279 -6.26 26.95 20.90
N HIS A 280 -6.19 27.55 22.09
CA HIS A 280 -6.40 26.89 23.39
C HIS A 280 -7.71 27.35 24.02
N TYR A 281 -8.19 26.56 24.97
CA TYR A 281 -9.46 26.81 25.68
C TYR A 281 -9.23 27.57 27.01
N GLY A 282 -8.42 28.65 26.99
CA GLY A 282 -8.09 29.42 28.18
C GLY A 282 -7.00 28.82 29.08
N VAL A 283 -6.37 27.75 28.68
CA VAL A 283 -5.22 27.15 29.38
C VAL A 283 -3.93 27.53 28.63
N THR A 284 -2.95 28.07 29.33
CA THR A 284 -1.64 28.42 28.73
C THR A 284 -0.97 27.19 28.12
N ILE A 285 -0.37 27.37 26.96
CA ILE A 285 0.31 26.28 26.26
C ILE A 285 1.59 25.91 27.03
N SER A 286 1.60 24.68 27.54
CA SER A 286 2.75 24.11 28.26
C SER A 286 3.70 23.39 27.26
N LEU A 287 4.94 23.17 27.72
CA LEU A 287 5.90 22.35 26.96
C LEU A 287 5.33 20.93 26.72
N PHE A 288 4.61 20.39 27.71
CA PHE A 288 3.89 19.12 27.57
C PHE A 288 2.96 19.12 26.35
N THR A 289 2.10 20.12 26.22
CA THR A 289 1.14 20.25 25.09
C THR A 289 1.86 20.31 23.74
N ALA A 290 2.88 21.17 23.65
CA ALA A 290 3.65 21.32 22.42
C ALA A 290 4.34 20.02 21.99
N VAL A 291 5.05 19.39 22.90
CA VAL A 291 5.77 18.14 22.62
C VAL A 291 4.78 17.00 22.31
N PHE A 292 3.70 16.88 23.07
CA PHE A 292 2.67 15.85 22.83
C PHE A 292 2.14 15.92 21.39
N VAL A 293 1.72 17.09 20.95
CA VAL A 293 1.17 17.26 19.59
C VAL A 293 2.25 17.10 18.52
N LEU A 294 3.47 17.61 18.73
CA LEU A 294 4.57 17.49 17.77
C LEU A 294 5.02 16.04 17.58
N VAL A 295 5.01 15.23 18.64
CA VAL A 295 5.34 13.80 18.54
C VAL A 295 4.24 13.03 17.79
N LEU A 296 2.99 13.45 17.93
CA LEU A 296 1.85 12.83 17.23
C LEU A 296 1.75 13.24 15.75
N ALA A 297 2.31 14.38 15.37
CA ALA A 297 2.19 14.91 14.01
C ALA A 297 2.70 13.93 12.92
N PRO A 298 3.90 13.36 12.97
CA PRO A 298 4.34 12.38 11.98
C PRO A 298 3.51 11.09 12.00
N GLU A 299 3.08 10.63 13.17
CA GLU A 299 2.28 9.42 13.35
C GLU A 299 0.85 9.58 12.80
N PHE A 300 0.34 10.81 12.75
CA PHE A 300 -0.96 11.15 12.16
C PHE A 300 -0.98 10.88 10.64
N TYR A 301 0.12 11.20 9.94
CA TYR A 301 0.22 11.03 8.48
C TYR A 301 0.70 9.65 8.05
N GLN A 302 1.35 8.90 8.95
CA GLN A 302 1.93 7.59 8.63
C GLN A 302 0.92 6.60 8.03
N PRO A 303 -0.32 6.43 8.57
CA PRO A 303 -1.30 5.50 7.99
C PRO A 303 -1.76 5.90 6.59
N LEU A 304 -1.81 7.19 6.30
CA LEU A 304 -2.16 7.70 4.97
C LEU A 304 -1.04 7.43 3.95
N ARG A 305 0.21 7.57 4.39
CA ARG A 305 1.40 7.24 3.60
C ARG A 305 1.45 5.73 3.28
N ASP A 306 1.22 4.88 4.30
CA ASP A 306 1.22 3.44 4.15
C ASP A 306 0.11 2.98 3.19
N LEU A 307 -1.08 3.60 3.25
CA LEU A 307 -2.17 3.32 2.31
C LEU A 307 -1.74 3.58 0.86
N GLY A 308 -0.95 4.63 0.64
CA GLY A 308 -0.37 4.94 -0.67
C GLY A 308 0.60 3.88 -1.15
N THR A 309 1.48 3.45 -0.27
CA THR A 309 2.46 2.40 -0.58
C THR A 309 1.76 1.10 -0.95
N PHE A 310 0.71 0.71 -0.22
CA PHE A 310 -0.05 -0.51 -0.49
C PHE A 310 -1.04 -0.40 -1.67
N TYR A 311 -1.18 0.77 -2.27
CA TYR A 311 -2.04 0.92 -3.46
C TYR A 311 -1.57 0.04 -4.63
N HIS A 312 -0.26 -0.21 -4.74
CA HIS A 312 0.29 -1.12 -5.76
C HIS A 312 -0.20 -2.57 -5.56
N ALA A 313 -0.30 -3.04 -4.33
CA ALA A 313 -0.85 -4.36 -4.01
C ALA A 313 -2.29 -4.52 -4.50
N LYS A 314 -3.11 -3.45 -4.42
CA LYS A 314 -4.46 -3.44 -4.99
C LYS A 314 -4.43 -3.62 -6.51
N GLN A 315 -3.51 -2.95 -7.22
CA GLN A 315 -3.44 -3.06 -8.69
C GLN A 315 -2.98 -4.45 -9.13
N GLN A 316 -2.00 -5.03 -8.46
CA GLN A 316 -1.52 -6.40 -8.69
C GLN A 316 -2.65 -7.41 -8.47
N ALA A 317 -3.36 -7.31 -7.34
CA ALA A 317 -4.49 -8.19 -7.05
C ALA A 317 -5.63 -8.09 -8.07
N ILE A 318 -5.90 -6.91 -8.63
CA ILE A 318 -6.90 -6.75 -9.70
C ILE A 318 -6.44 -7.44 -10.98
N GLY A 319 -5.16 -7.32 -11.34
CA GLY A 319 -4.59 -8.01 -12.50
C GLY A 319 -4.66 -9.53 -12.35
N ALA A 320 -4.27 -10.06 -11.19
CA ALA A 320 -4.37 -11.46 -10.87
C ALA A 320 -5.84 -11.96 -10.85
N ALA A 321 -6.75 -11.17 -10.24
CA ALA A 321 -8.17 -11.47 -10.22
C ALA A 321 -8.78 -11.55 -11.64
N GLU A 322 -8.36 -10.70 -12.57
CA GLU A 322 -8.82 -10.75 -13.95
C GLU A 322 -8.48 -12.09 -14.60
N SER A 323 -7.27 -12.58 -14.43
CA SER A 323 -6.83 -13.87 -14.97
C SER A 323 -7.57 -15.04 -14.32
N ILE A 324 -7.74 -14.98 -12.98
CA ILE A 324 -8.41 -16.05 -12.22
C ILE A 324 -9.91 -16.09 -12.55
N VAL A 325 -10.60 -14.96 -12.57
CA VAL A 325 -12.03 -14.89 -12.89
C VAL A 325 -12.28 -15.37 -14.33
N ASN A 326 -11.49 -14.90 -15.30
CA ASN A 326 -11.59 -15.38 -16.68
C ASN A 326 -11.39 -16.91 -16.78
N PHE A 327 -10.55 -17.49 -15.94
CA PHE A 327 -10.36 -18.94 -15.87
C PHE A 327 -11.55 -19.64 -15.21
N LEU A 328 -12.05 -19.12 -14.09
CA LEU A 328 -13.17 -19.72 -13.35
C LEU A 328 -14.48 -19.68 -14.17
N ASP A 329 -14.67 -18.63 -14.98
CA ASP A 329 -15.81 -18.44 -15.85
C ASP A 329 -15.68 -19.20 -17.20
N ALA A 330 -14.48 -19.77 -17.51
CA ALA A 330 -14.30 -20.55 -18.72
C ALA A 330 -15.19 -21.80 -18.71
N GLU A 331 -16.00 -21.96 -19.76
CA GLU A 331 -16.77 -23.18 -19.98
C GLU A 331 -15.89 -24.28 -20.54
N PRO A 332 -16.17 -25.56 -20.23
CA PRO A 332 -15.46 -26.68 -20.85
C PRO A 332 -15.71 -26.64 -22.38
N GLU A 333 -14.65 -26.63 -23.16
CA GLU A 333 -14.77 -26.88 -24.61
C GLU A 333 -15.32 -28.31 -24.81
N VAL A 334 -16.62 -28.42 -25.01
CA VAL A 334 -17.27 -29.67 -25.43
C VAL A 334 -16.88 -29.87 -26.88
N ASN A 335 -15.80 -30.62 -27.11
CA ASN A 335 -15.44 -31.08 -28.43
C ASN A 335 -16.52 -32.10 -28.89
N HIS A 336 -17.58 -31.62 -29.54
CA HIS A 336 -18.47 -32.42 -30.34
C HIS A 336 -17.73 -32.90 -31.61
N GLN A 337 -16.69 -33.70 -31.45
CA GLN A 337 -16.33 -34.63 -32.49
C GLN A 337 -17.31 -35.80 -32.37
N GLU A 338 -18.51 -35.63 -32.96
CA GLU A 338 -19.32 -36.78 -33.39
C GLU A 338 -18.40 -37.66 -34.23
N SER A 339 -18.02 -38.81 -33.67
CA SER A 339 -17.42 -39.89 -34.46
C SER A 339 -18.50 -40.37 -35.44
N LYS A 340 -18.52 -39.81 -36.65
CA LYS A 340 -19.10 -40.49 -37.78
C LYS A 340 -18.26 -41.74 -38.02
N GLN A 341 -18.69 -42.85 -37.43
CA GLN A 341 -18.27 -44.17 -37.90
C GLN A 341 -18.92 -44.35 -39.27
N PRO A 342 -18.14 -44.59 -40.33
CA PRO A 342 -18.70 -45.06 -41.60
C PRO A 342 -19.11 -46.55 -41.38
N ILE A 343 -20.38 -46.83 -41.73
CA ILE A 343 -20.93 -48.15 -41.91
C ILE A 343 -20.32 -48.83 -43.14
#